data_8fe8644928879c4416fcb4e01257e3c6
#
_entry.id   8fe8644928879c4416fcb4e01257e3c6
#
_cell.length_a   1.000
_cell.length_b   1.000
_cell.length_c   1.000
_cell.angle_alpha   90.00
_cell.angle_beta   90.00
_cell.angle_gamma   90.00
#
_symmetry.space_group_name_H-M   'P 1'
#
loop_
_entity.id
_entity.type
_entity.pdbx_description
1 polymer ?
#
loop_
_entity_poly.entity_id
_entity_poly.type
_entity_poly.pdbx_seq_one_letter_code
_entity_poly.pdbx_strand_id
1 'polypeptide(L)'
;SSFVAQTAWILNTSVRNNILFGKPYDSKLYEDTLKRSQLMDDLDLLPAGDLTMIGERGVTLSGGQKQRISIARALYAESDVYLFDDPLSAVDNHVGAALFKDVIRGSLKNKTRVLVTNALQYLPQADQIVVLEEGKVQEIGTYKSLMSKGLDFSKLMKHHGLDQEESSRASLDGDARKSVDEKRKSMDISAAQGEQKAAAKAKIRTDDMIGKEEERSIGNVSLKVYMEFFRATGTKFSALFVFCLFGAEYGTKAFLDYWLSWWAENKFGWNSKQYLGIYFAIFLVNGIAIF
;
A
#
# COMPACT_ATOMS: atom_id res chain seq x y z
N SER A 1 -5.33 -16.26 -20.35
CA SER A 1 -6.04 -15.12 -19.75
C SER A 1 -5.12 -14.34 -18.83
N SER A 2 -5.33 -13.03 -18.73
CA SER A 2 -4.67 -12.14 -17.78
C SER A 2 -5.70 -11.58 -16.79
N PHE A 3 -5.31 -11.48 -15.51
CA PHE A 3 -6.15 -10.92 -14.46
C PHE A 3 -5.43 -9.76 -13.77
N VAL A 4 -6.11 -8.63 -13.63
CA VAL A 4 -5.66 -7.45 -12.89
C VAL A 4 -6.58 -7.29 -11.70
N ALA A 5 -6.06 -7.56 -10.51
CA ALA A 5 -6.80 -7.48 -9.26
C ALA A 5 -7.00 -6.02 -8.82
N GLN A 6 -8.03 -5.77 -8.02
CA GLN A 6 -8.31 -4.48 -7.39
C GLN A 6 -7.12 -4.00 -6.55
N THR A 7 -6.56 -4.89 -5.71
CA THR A 7 -5.33 -4.62 -4.97
C THR A 7 -4.14 -5.20 -5.74
N ALA A 8 -3.35 -4.32 -6.35
CA ALA A 8 -2.18 -4.73 -7.12
C ALA A 8 -1.10 -5.34 -6.20
N TRP A 9 -0.58 -6.50 -6.58
CA TRP A 9 0.53 -7.16 -5.92
C TRP A 9 1.82 -7.02 -6.74
N ILE A 10 2.94 -6.94 -6.04
CA ILE A 10 4.27 -6.74 -6.61
C ILE A 10 5.21 -7.80 -6.05
N LEU A 11 6.01 -8.42 -6.93
CA LEU A 11 7.12 -9.30 -6.53
C LEU A 11 8.30 -8.46 -6.04
N ASN A 12 9.03 -9.00 -5.07
CA ASN A 12 10.28 -8.40 -4.58
C ASN A 12 11.41 -8.61 -5.61
N THR A 13 11.35 -7.84 -6.68
CA THR A 13 12.31 -7.86 -7.81
C THR A 13 12.27 -6.50 -8.52
N SER A 14 12.97 -6.35 -9.66
CA SER A 14 12.94 -5.10 -10.44
C SER A 14 11.55 -4.82 -11.04
N VAL A 15 11.29 -3.55 -11.40
CA VAL A 15 10.07 -3.16 -12.14
C VAL A 15 9.99 -3.96 -13.43
N ARG A 16 11.10 -4.06 -14.17
CA ARG A 16 11.21 -4.85 -15.43
C ARG A 16 10.75 -6.29 -15.21
N ASN A 17 11.30 -6.97 -14.23
CA ASN A 17 10.96 -8.37 -13.96
C ASN A 17 9.51 -8.55 -13.49
N ASN A 18 8.95 -7.55 -12.81
CA ASN A 18 7.53 -7.55 -12.47
C ASN A 18 6.63 -7.47 -13.71
N ILE A 19 7.02 -6.71 -14.73
CA ILE A 19 6.27 -6.58 -15.99
C ILE A 19 6.45 -7.82 -16.86
N LEU A 20 7.69 -8.28 -17.04
CA LEU A 20 7.99 -9.47 -17.85
C LEU A 20 7.35 -10.73 -17.30
N PHE A 21 7.33 -10.85 -15.99
CA PHE A 21 6.74 -11.98 -15.25
C PHE A 21 7.12 -13.35 -15.83
N GLY A 22 8.44 -13.55 -16.08
CA GLY A 22 9.00 -14.78 -16.63
C GLY A 22 8.95 -14.91 -18.16
N LYS A 23 8.39 -13.94 -18.88
CA LYS A 23 8.44 -13.92 -20.33
C LYS A 23 9.79 -13.36 -20.85
N PRO A 24 10.22 -13.77 -22.04
CA PRO A 24 11.40 -13.18 -22.68
C PRO A 24 11.23 -11.68 -22.90
N TYR A 25 12.34 -10.94 -22.82
CA TYR A 25 12.35 -9.51 -23.07
C TYR A 25 12.29 -9.22 -24.58
N ASP A 26 11.24 -8.53 -25.01
CA ASP A 26 11.11 -7.91 -26.33
C ASP A 26 11.11 -6.38 -26.14
N SER A 27 12.12 -5.70 -26.68
CA SER A 27 12.31 -4.27 -26.49
C SER A 27 11.13 -3.43 -27.00
N LYS A 28 10.59 -3.79 -28.18
CA LYS A 28 9.52 -3.04 -28.84
C LYS A 28 8.20 -3.20 -28.09
N LEU A 29 7.84 -4.43 -27.75
CA LEU A 29 6.63 -4.74 -26.97
C LEU A 29 6.70 -4.12 -25.59
N TYR A 30 7.89 -4.16 -24.96
CA TYR A 30 8.10 -3.60 -23.63
C TYR A 30 7.94 -2.08 -23.61
N GLU A 31 8.57 -1.37 -24.57
CA GLU A 31 8.43 0.09 -24.66
C GLU A 31 6.99 0.52 -24.96
N ASP A 32 6.27 -0.16 -25.86
CA ASP A 32 4.86 0.09 -26.14
C ASP A 32 3.99 -0.15 -24.89
N THR A 33 4.29 -1.22 -24.14
CA THR A 33 3.63 -1.54 -22.87
C THR A 33 3.81 -0.43 -21.84
N LEU A 34 5.04 0.06 -21.65
CA LEU A 34 5.33 1.15 -20.70
C LEU A 34 4.59 2.44 -21.06
N LYS A 35 4.59 2.82 -22.34
CA LYS A 35 3.87 4.01 -22.81
C LYS A 35 2.37 3.92 -22.55
N ARG A 36 1.75 2.80 -22.92
CA ARG A 36 0.29 2.61 -22.78
C ARG A 36 -0.15 2.48 -21.32
N SER A 37 0.68 1.88 -20.48
CA SER A 37 0.40 1.77 -19.03
C SER A 37 0.73 3.02 -18.23
N GLN A 38 1.14 4.13 -18.89
CA GLN A 38 1.47 5.41 -18.25
C GLN A 38 2.59 5.27 -17.20
N LEU A 39 3.60 4.43 -17.47
CA LEU A 39 4.71 4.17 -16.56
C LEU A 39 5.98 4.97 -16.87
N MET A 40 6.07 5.63 -18.02
CA MET A 40 7.31 6.31 -18.45
C MET A 40 7.76 7.35 -17.43
N ASP A 41 6.86 8.24 -17.00
CA ASP A 41 7.15 9.30 -16.04
C ASP A 41 7.55 8.74 -14.65
N ASP A 42 6.92 7.62 -14.25
CA ASP A 42 7.29 6.94 -13.00
C ASP A 42 8.73 6.41 -13.06
N LEU A 43 9.11 5.79 -14.18
CA LEU A 43 10.45 5.22 -14.34
C LEU A 43 11.53 6.29 -14.34
N ASP A 44 11.25 7.49 -14.86
CA ASP A 44 12.17 8.63 -14.84
C ASP A 44 12.45 9.13 -13.40
N LEU A 45 11.53 8.91 -12.48
CA LEU A 45 11.68 9.27 -11.07
C LEU A 45 12.42 8.19 -10.26
N LEU A 46 12.53 6.98 -10.78
CA LEU A 46 13.16 5.87 -10.08
C LEU A 46 14.69 5.89 -10.27
N PRO A 47 15.50 5.54 -9.24
CA PRO A 47 16.97 5.69 -9.25
C PRO A 47 17.67 4.92 -10.38
N ALA A 48 17.15 3.77 -10.76
CA ALA A 48 17.68 2.92 -11.84
C ALA A 48 16.63 2.64 -12.93
N GLY A 49 15.62 3.53 -13.06
CA GLY A 49 14.52 3.33 -14.00
C GLY A 49 13.80 2.00 -13.76
N ASP A 50 13.56 1.24 -14.80
CA ASP A 50 12.88 -0.06 -14.74
C ASP A 50 13.71 -1.19 -14.10
N LEU A 51 15.01 -1.01 -13.91
CA LEU A 51 15.87 -1.92 -13.16
C LEU A 51 15.82 -1.68 -11.64
N THR A 52 15.13 -0.63 -11.18
CA THR A 52 14.97 -0.37 -9.77
C THR A 52 14.28 -1.55 -9.08
N MET A 53 14.90 -2.04 -8.00
CA MET A 53 14.33 -3.07 -7.14
C MET A 53 13.16 -2.50 -6.35
N ILE A 54 12.02 -3.20 -6.35
CA ILE A 54 10.78 -2.82 -5.68
C ILE A 54 10.27 -3.96 -4.80
N GLY A 55 9.42 -3.65 -3.83
CA GLY A 55 8.92 -4.61 -2.87
C GLY A 55 9.42 -4.31 -1.45
N GLU A 56 9.43 -5.29 -0.56
CA GLU A 56 9.75 -5.11 0.87
C GLU A 56 11.18 -4.56 1.13
N ARG A 57 12.11 -4.81 0.20
CA ARG A 57 13.52 -4.44 0.32
C ARG A 57 13.97 -3.40 -0.69
N GLY A 58 13.08 -3.00 -1.58
CA GLY A 58 13.35 -1.99 -2.59
C GLY A 58 12.59 -0.70 -2.33
N VAL A 59 12.46 0.09 -3.40
CA VAL A 59 11.69 1.34 -3.36
C VAL A 59 10.22 1.03 -3.11
N THR A 60 9.62 1.74 -2.16
CA THR A 60 8.19 1.65 -1.89
C THR A 60 7.42 2.41 -2.96
N LEU A 61 6.54 1.73 -3.68
CA LEU A 61 5.68 2.31 -4.70
C LEU A 61 4.34 2.73 -4.13
N SER A 62 3.76 3.80 -4.69
CA SER A 62 2.37 4.19 -4.43
C SER A 62 1.37 3.13 -4.94
N GLY A 63 0.12 3.16 -4.44
CA GLY A 63 -0.95 2.27 -4.93
C GLY A 63 -1.16 2.39 -6.44
N GLY A 64 -1.19 3.61 -6.97
CA GLY A 64 -1.33 3.87 -8.39
C GLY A 64 -0.17 3.35 -9.24
N GLN A 65 1.08 3.46 -8.75
CA GLN A 65 2.25 2.90 -9.43
C GLN A 65 2.20 1.38 -9.48
N LYS A 66 1.85 0.72 -8.38
CA LYS A 66 1.64 -0.74 -8.33
C LYS A 66 0.56 -1.18 -9.32
N GLN A 67 -0.54 -0.44 -9.38
CA GLN A 67 -1.65 -0.75 -10.28
C GLN A 67 -1.23 -0.62 -11.75
N ARG A 68 -0.48 0.43 -12.12
CA ARG A 68 0.06 0.60 -13.48
C ARG A 68 1.03 -0.53 -13.85
N ILE A 69 1.88 -1.00 -12.94
CA ILE A 69 2.75 -2.15 -13.16
C ILE A 69 1.93 -3.44 -13.35
N SER A 70 0.86 -3.64 -12.59
CA SER A 70 -0.05 -4.78 -12.75
C SER A 70 -0.74 -4.78 -14.12
N ILE A 71 -1.19 -3.61 -14.58
CA ILE A 71 -1.76 -3.43 -15.93
C ILE A 71 -0.70 -3.68 -17.01
N ALA A 72 0.53 -3.16 -16.84
CA ALA A 72 1.64 -3.40 -17.76
C ALA A 72 1.98 -4.89 -17.88
N ARG A 73 2.04 -5.61 -16.75
CA ARG A 73 2.21 -7.07 -16.72
C ARG A 73 1.15 -7.79 -17.53
N ALA A 74 -0.12 -7.40 -17.36
CA ALA A 74 -1.23 -7.98 -18.10
C ALA A 74 -1.10 -7.71 -19.60
N LEU A 75 -0.72 -6.49 -20.01
CA LEU A 75 -0.49 -6.12 -21.41
C LEU A 75 0.64 -6.92 -22.01
N TYR A 76 1.80 -6.97 -21.35
CA TYR A 76 2.98 -7.68 -21.82
C TYR A 76 2.73 -9.19 -21.98
N ALA A 77 1.77 -9.73 -21.22
CA ALA A 77 1.37 -11.13 -21.32
C ALA A 77 0.71 -11.50 -22.65
N GLU A 78 0.17 -10.55 -23.44
CA GLU A 78 -0.50 -10.74 -24.73
C GLU A 78 -1.56 -11.84 -24.73
N SER A 79 -2.41 -11.85 -23.72
CA SER A 79 -3.50 -12.83 -23.59
C SER A 79 -4.66 -12.56 -24.55
N ASP A 80 -5.58 -13.54 -24.69
CA ASP A 80 -6.80 -13.36 -25.48
C ASP A 80 -7.99 -12.88 -24.63
N VAL A 81 -7.94 -13.13 -23.32
CA VAL A 81 -8.96 -12.74 -22.36
C VAL A 81 -8.33 -11.93 -21.24
N TYR A 82 -8.92 -10.78 -20.94
CA TYR A 82 -8.48 -9.88 -19.88
C TYR A 82 -9.62 -9.66 -18.89
N LEU A 83 -9.33 -9.89 -17.62
CA LEU A 83 -10.23 -9.66 -16.49
C LEU A 83 -9.65 -8.53 -15.64
N PHE A 84 -10.40 -7.46 -15.49
CA PHE A 84 -10.03 -6.29 -14.71
C PHE A 84 -11.00 -6.13 -13.55
N ASP A 85 -10.48 -6.16 -12.33
CA ASP A 85 -11.26 -5.97 -11.12
C ASP A 85 -10.95 -4.58 -10.54
N ASP A 86 -11.77 -3.60 -10.88
CA ASP A 86 -11.69 -2.18 -10.51
C ASP A 86 -10.27 -1.56 -10.60
N PRO A 87 -9.57 -1.74 -11.74
CA PRO A 87 -8.15 -1.38 -11.89
C PRO A 87 -7.90 0.13 -11.89
N LEU A 88 -8.96 0.94 -12.02
CA LEU A 88 -8.85 2.39 -12.16
C LEU A 88 -9.12 3.15 -10.84
N SER A 89 -9.57 2.46 -9.79
CA SER A 89 -9.88 3.08 -8.49
C SER A 89 -8.64 3.57 -7.72
N ALA A 90 -7.49 2.94 -7.96
CA ALA A 90 -6.23 3.28 -7.29
C ALA A 90 -5.40 4.37 -8.00
N VAL A 91 -5.83 4.84 -9.17
CA VAL A 91 -5.15 5.86 -9.97
C VAL A 91 -5.97 7.15 -10.02
N ASP A 92 -5.31 8.27 -10.26
CA ASP A 92 -6.00 9.55 -10.44
C ASP A 92 -6.85 9.58 -11.73
N ASN A 93 -7.80 10.51 -11.79
CA ASN A 93 -8.76 10.57 -12.87
C ASN A 93 -8.13 10.77 -14.26
N HIS A 94 -7.03 11.54 -14.35
CA HIS A 94 -6.36 11.80 -15.62
C HIS A 94 -5.66 10.54 -16.14
N VAL A 95 -4.89 9.87 -15.28
CA VAL A 95 -4.22 8.61 -15.59
C VAL A 95 -5.24 7.51 -15.85
N GLY A 96 -6.32 7.43 -15.07
CA GLY A 96 -7.42 6.50 -15.28
C GLY A 96 -8.07 6.64 -16.64
N ALA A 97 -8.32 7.88 -17.10
CA ALA A 97 -8.86 8.16 -18.43
C ALA A 97 -7.88 7.73 -19.54
N ALA A 98 -6.59 8.00 -19.38
CA ALA A 98 -5.56 7.57 -20.32
C ALA A 98 -5.47 6.03 -20.40
N LEU A 99 -5.42 5.34 -19.25
CA LEU A 99 -5.41 3.88 -19.17
C LEU A 99 -6.67 3.25 -19.83
N PHE A 100 -7.83 3.81 -19.56
CA PHE A 100 -9.06 3.34 -20.19
C PHE A 100 -8.99 3.48 -21.71
N LYS A 101 -8.56 4.65 -22.20
CA LYS A 101 -8.46 4.96 -23.63
C LYS A 101 -7.40 4.12 -24.32
N ASP A 102 -6.15 4.11 -23.78
CA ASP A 102 -4.98 3.57 -24.48
C ASP A 102 -4.85 2.05 -24.29
N VAL A 103 -5.29 1.53 -23.14
CA VAL A 103 -5.24 0.09 -22.83
C VAL A 103 -6.56 -0.57 -23.17
N ILE A 104 -7.63 -0.27 -22.41
CA ILE A 104 -8.87 -1.03 -22.45
C ILE A 104 -9.57 -0.85 -23.81
N ARG A 105 -9.64 0.38 -24.31
CA ARG A 105 -10.26 0.70 -25.62
C ARG A 105 -9.27 0.63 -26.78
N GLY A 106 -7.97 0.85 -26.52
CA GLY A 106 -6.91 0.90 -27.51
C GLY A 106 -6.29 -0.47 -27.76
N SER A 107 -5.25 -0.83 -27.03
CA SER A 107 -4.44 -2.05 -27.23
C SER A 107 -5.26 -3.33 -27.23
N LEU A 108 -6.27 -3.38 -26.36
CA LEU A 108 -7.11 -4.56 -26.18
C LEU A 108 -8.38 -4.57 -27.02
N LYS A 109 -8.49 -3.68 -28.02
CA LYS A 109 -9.70 -3.51 -28.82
C LYS A 109 -10.23 -4.82 -29.42
N ASN A 110 -9.34 -5.69 -29.86
CA ASN A 110 -9.67 -6.96 -30.52
C ASN A 110 -9.60 -8.17 -29.57
N LYS A 111 -9.57 -7.94 -28.27
CA LYS A 111 -9.48 -8.98 -27.23
C LYS A 111 -10.77 -9.01 -26.40
N THR A 112 -11.05 -10.15 -25.78
CA THR A 112 -12.14 -10.27 -24.81
C THR A 112 -11.75 -9.56 -23.51
N ARG A 113 -12.58 -8.61 -23.07
CA ARG A 113 -12.33 -7.78 -21.89
C ARG A 113 -13.54 -7.80 -20.97
N VAL A 114 -13.34 -8.15 -19.73
CA VAL A 114 -14.33 -8.00 -18.67
C VAL A 114 -13.79 -6.97 -17.68
N LEU A 115 -14.49 -5.86 -17.51
CA LEU A 115 -14.14 -4.80 -16.58
C LEU A 115 -15.21 -4.72 -15.49
N VAL A 116 -14.86 -5.04 -14.27
CA VAL A 116 -15.62 -4.68 -13.08
C VAL A 116 -15.15 -3.29 -12.66
N THR A 117 -16.08 -2.35 -12.47
CA THR A 117 -15.71 -0.97 -12.12
C THR A 117 -16.84 -0.22 -11.43
N ASN A 118 -16.46 0.65 -10.49
CA ASN A 118 -17.34 1.66 -9.91
C ASN A 118 -17.24 3.01 -10.65
N ALA A 119 -16.35 3.14 -11.63
CA ALA A 119 -16.15 4.36 -12.42
C ALA A 119 -17.19 4.47 -13.54
N LEU A 120 -18.39 4.96 -13.20
CA LEU A 120 -19.57 4.99 -14.07
C LEU A 120 -19.39 5.82 -15.33
N GLN A 121 -18.45 6.76 -15.35
CA GLN A 121 -18.12 7.61 -16.51
C GLN A 121 -17.65 6.83 -17.74
N TYR A 122 -17.19 5.60 -17.57
CA TYR A 122 -16.72 4.74 -18.66
C TYR A 122 -17.81 3.87 -19.27
N LEU A 123 -18.94 3.68 -18.57
CA LEU A 123 -20.03 2.80 -19.00
C LEU A 123 -20.65 3.16 -20.37
N PRO A 124 -20.78 4.46 -20.77
CA PRO A 124 -21.26 4.81 -22.10
C PRO A 124 -20.47 4.21 -23.27
N GLN A 125 -19.21 3.81 -22.99
CA GLN A 125 -18.28 3.27 -23.97
C GLN A 125 -18.15 1.74 -23.91
N ALA A 126 -18.89 1.08 -23.02
CA ALA A 126 -18.92 -0.38 -22.93
C ALA A 126 -19.78 -1.00 -24.02
N ASP A 127 -19.35 -2.15 -24.54
CA ASP A 127 -20.11 -2.90 -25.55
C ASP A 127 -21.38 -3.53 -24.93
N GLN A 128 -21.25 -4.06 -23.72
CA GLN A 128 -22.30 -4.64 -22.90
C GLN A 128 -22.08 -4.32 -21.42
N ILE A 129 -23.16 -4.05 -20.72
CA ILE A 129 -23.17 -3.79 -19.28
C ILE A 129 -24.00 -4.87 -18.60
N VAL A 130 -23.48 -5.40 -17.50
CA VAL A 130 -24.15 -6.33 -16.60
C VAL A 130 -24.23 -5.66 -15.24
N VAL A 131 -25.44 -5.43 -14.75
CA VAL A 131 -25.70 -4.88 -13.42
C VAL A 131 -25.97 -6.02 -12.46
N LEU A 132 -25.18 -6.07 -11.39
CA LEU A 132 -25.28 -7.07 -10.33
C LEU A 132 -25.79 -6.42 -9.04
N GLU A 133 -26.76 -7.06 -8.40
CA GLU A 133 -27.28 -6.67 -7.10
C GLU A 133 -27.57 -7.93 -6.26
N GLU A 134 -27.14 -7.94 -5.01
CA GLU A 134 -27.29 -9.09 -4.10
C GLU A 134 -26.83 -10.44 -4.70
N GLY A 135 -25.75 -10.43 -5.52
CA GLY A 135 -25.21 -11.63 -6.16
C GLY A 135 -26.03 -12.14 -7.35
N LYS A 136 -27.04 -11.38 -7.82
CA LYS A 136 -27.88 -11.73 -8.97
C LYS A 136 -27.72 -10.71 -10.09
N VAL A 137 -27.93 -11.19 -11.32
CA VAL A 137 -27.97 -10.31 -12.49
C VAL A 137 -29.33 -9.62 -12.51
N GLN A 138 -29.34 -8.31 -12.34
CA GLN A 138 -30.54 -7.47 -12.40
C GLN A 138 -30.86 -7.02 -13.81
N GLU A 139 -29.85 -6.45 -14.48
CA GLU A 139 -30.02 -5.92 -15.82
C GLU A 139 -28.83 -6.29 -16.71
N ILE A 140 -29.11 -6.56 -17.98
CA ILE A 140 -28.10 -6.75 -19.03
C ILE A 140 -28.52 -5.93 -20.27
N GLY A 141 -27.56 -5.22 -20.86
CA GLY A 141 -27.80 -4.50 -22.10
C GLY A 141 -26.68 -3.57 -22.51
N THR A 142 -26.88 -2.82 -23.56
CA THR A 142 -26.05 -1.69 -23.93
C THR A 142 -26.41 -0.48 -23.05
N TYR A 143 -25.51 0.49 -22.92
CA TYR A 143 -25.79 1.72 -22.19
C TYR A 143 -27.12 2.39 -22.61
N LYS A 144 -27.33 2.54 -23.92
CA LYS A 144 -28.56 3.14 -24.46
C LYS A 144 -29.81 2.35 -24.09
N SER A 145 -29.76 1.01 -24.19
CA SER A 145 -30.88 0.15 -23.84
C SER A 145 -31.24 0.23 -22.36
N LEU A 146 -30.22 0.23 -21.45
CA LEU A 146 -30.46 0.31 -20.03
C LEU A 146 -30.99 1.68 -19.61
N MET A 147 -30.47 2.76 -20.17
CA MET A 147 -31.00 4.12 -19.95
C MET A 147 -32.45 4.28 -20.36
N SER A 148 -32.87 3.63 -21.46
CA SER A 148 -34.26 3.73 -21.97
C SER A 148 -35.27 2.96 -21.13
N LYS A 149 -34.84 1.93 -20.38
CA LYS A 149 -35.74 1.12 -19.53
C LYS A 149 -36.25 1.87 -18.30
N GLY A 150 -35.57 2.92 -17.85
CA GLY A 150 -35.96 3.72 -16.70
C GLY A 150 -35.85 2.98 -15.33
N LEU A 151 -35.16 1.86 -15.30
CA LEU A 151 -34.95 1.01 -14.13
C LEU A 151 -33.82 1.53 -13.22
N ASP A 152 -33.29 0.69 -12.32
CA ASP A 152 -32.35 1.09 -11.28
C ASP A 152 -31.02 1.58 -11.85
N PHE A 153 -30.53 0.98 -12.94
CA PHE A 153 -29.36 1.49 -13.67
C PHE A 153 -29.52 2.95 -14.10
N SER A 154 -30.67 3.31 -14.66
CA SER A 154 -30.91 4.68 -15.12
C SER A 154 -31.03 5.68 -13.97
N LYS A 155 -31.54 5.25 -12.80
CA LYS A 155 -31.59 6.07 -11.59
C LYS A 155 -30.18 6.32 -11.03
N LEU A 156 -29.36 5.26 -10.95
CA LEU A 156 -27.96 5.33 -10.53
C LEU A 156 -27.17 6.33 -11.38
N MET A 157 -27.32 6.25 -12.71
CA MET A 157 -26.61 7.12 -13.64
C MET A 157 -27.07 8.58 -13.53
N LYS A 158 -28.34 8.85 -13.29
CA LYS A 158 -28.88 10.21 -13.09
C LYS A 158 -28.36 10.83 -11.79
N HIS A 159 -28.34 10.06 -10.71
CA HIS A 159 -27.76 10.50 -9.46
C HIS A 159 -26.28 10.86 -9.60
N HIS A 160 -25.52 9.99 -10.24
CA HIS A 160 -24.09 10.22 -10.47
C HIS A 160 -23.79 11.39 -11.42
N GLY A 161 -24.65 11.62 -12.41
CA GLY A 161 -24.55 12.76 -13.32
C GLY A 161 -24.75 14.12 -12.61
N LEU A 162 -25.64 14.20 -11.65
CA LEU A 162 -25.85 15.40 -10.84
C LEU A 162 -24.63 15.69 -9.94
N ASP A 163 -24.07 14.67 -9.31
CA ASP A 163 -22.88 14.81 -8.48
C ASP A 163 -21.63 15.22 -9.29
N GLN A 164 -21.51 14.78 -10.56
CA GLN A 164 -20.42 15.19 -11.45
C GLN A 164 -20.57 16.64 -11.96
N GLU A 165 -21.78 17.12 -12.21
CA GLU A 165 -21.99 18.53 -12.54
C GLU A 165 -21.66 19.46 -11.38
N GLU A 166 -22.00 19.11 -10.14
CA GLU A 166 -21.62 19.88 -8.94
C GLU A 166 -20.12 19.83 -8.67
N SER A 167 -19.48 18.66 -8.77
CA SER A 167 -18.03 18.54 -8.56
C SER A 167 -17.22 19.21 -9.68
N SER A 168 -17.73 19.21 -10.93
CA SER A 168 -17.10 19.92 -12.05
C SER A 168 -17.22 21.45 -11.91
N ARG A 169 -18.31 21.97 -11.34
CA ARG A 169 -18.46 23.39 -11.04
C ARG A 169 -17.55 23.82 -9.87
N ALA A 170 -17.41 22.98 -8.84
CA ALA A 170 -16.52 23.25 -7.71
C ALA A 170 -15.03 23.21 -8.11
N SER A 171 -14.64 22.38 -9.08
CA SER A 171 -13.26 22.29 -9.58
C SER A 171 -12.88 23.44 -10.51
N LEU A 172 -13.84 24.01 -11.28
CA LEU A 172 -13.60 25.18 -12.14
C LEU A 172 -13.36 26.47 -11.36
N ASP A 173 -13.97 26.61 -10.17
CA ASP A 173 -13.72 27.77 -9.28
C ASP A 173 -12.42 27.64 -8.45
N GLY A 174 -11.92 26.40 -8.24
CA GLY A 174 -10.67 26.12 -7.52
C GLY A 174 -9.41 26.26 -8.37
N ASP A 175 -9.44 25.89 -9.64
CA ASP A 175 -8.27 25.85 -10.52
C ASP A 175 -7.84 27.22 -11.05
N ALA A 176 -8.76 28.18 -11.16
CA ALA A 176 -8.40 29.54 -11.61
C ALA A 176 -7.49 30.31 -10.64
N ARG A 177 -7.45 29.91 -9.34
CA ARG A 177 -6.58 30.55 -8.34
C ARG A 177 -5.27 29.80 -8.07
N LYS A 178 -5.21 28.48 -8.32
CA LYS A 178 -3.99 27.68 -8.12
C LYS A 178 -3.01 27.72 -9.30
N SER A 179 -3.49 27.90 -10.53
CA SER A 179 -2.65 27.85 -11.73
C SER A 179 -1.66 29.01 -11.89
N VAL A 180 -1.86 30.14 -11.18
CA VAL A 180 -0.96 31.33 -11.24
C VAL A 180 0.20 31.18 -10.26
N ASP A 181 -0.01 30.54 -9.09
CA ASP A 181 1.04 30.37 -8.08
C ASP A 181 1.94 29.14 -8.34
N GLU A 182 1.41 28.08 -8.93
CA GLU A 182 2.23 26.91 -9.30
C GLU A 182 3.17 27.15 -10.48
N LYS A 183 2.77 27.97 -11.45
CA LYS A 183 3.65 28.32 -12.58
C LYS A 183 4.86 29.16 -12.18
N ARG A 184 4.81 29.92 -11.10
CA ARG A 184 5.96 30.64 -10.57
C ARG A 184 6.92 29.76 -9.76
N LYS A 185 6.39 28.77 -9.01
CA LYS A 185 7.20 27.82 -8.23
C LYS A 185 7.90 26.75 -9.07
N SER A 186 7.32 26.33 -10.19
CA SER A 186 7.91 25.32 -11.06
C SER A 186 9.08 25.82 -11.91
N MET A 187 9.18 27.13 -12.21
CA MET A 187 10.32 27.69 -12.93
C MET A 187 11.60 27.77 -12.11
N ASP A 188 11.50 28.01 -10.79
CA ASP A 188 12.68 28.11 -9.92
C ASP A 188 13.24 26.72 -9.49
N ILE A 189 12.41 25.68 -9.51
CA ILE A 189 12.82 24.31 -9.12
C ILE A 189 13.49 23.56 -10.28
N SER A 190 13.15 23.87 -11.54
CA SER A 190 13.72 23.16 -12.71
C SER A 190 15.18 23.50 -13.00
N ALA A 191 15.64 24.70 -12.61
CA ALA A 191 17.03 25.12 -12.79
C ALA A 191 18.00 24.46 -11.79
N ALA A 192 17.54 24.23 -10.53
CA ALA A 192 18.37 23.60 -9.49
C ALA A 192 18.46 22.07 -9.59
N GLN A 193 17.48 21.42 -10.23
CA GLN A 193 17.45 19.96 -10.37
C GLN A 193 18.26 19.41 -11.57
N GLY A 194 18.57 20.25 -12.55
CA GLY A 194 19.36 19.87 -13.73
C GLY A 194 20.81 19.51 -13.39
N GLU A 195 21.45 20.24 -12.49
CA GLU A 195 22.87 20.01 -12.13
C GLU A 195 23.06 18.85 -11.14
N GLN A 196 22.11 18.58 -10.27
CA GLN A 196 22.17 17.43 -9.34
C GLN A 196 21.90 16.08 -10.02
N LYS A 197 21.10 16.03 -11.09
CA LYS A 197 20.83 14.80 -11.87
C LYS A 197 22.05 14.32 -12.66
N ALA A 198 22.91 15.20 -13.14
CA ALA A 198 24.13 14.83 -13.87
C ALA A 198 25.20 14.22 -12.97
N ALA A 199 25.34 14.70 -11.74
CA ALA A 199 26.32 14.19 -10.76
C ALA A 199 25.91 12.87 -10.11
N ALA A 200 24.62 12.60 -9.95
CA ALA A 200 24.10 11.35 -9.38
C ALA A 200 24.18 10.17 -10.38
N LYS A 201 24.01 10.42 -11.67
CA LYS A 201 24.10 9.40 -12.73
C LYS A 201 25.51 8.79 -12.91
N ALA A 202 26.55 9.49 -12.49
CA ALA A 202 27.95 9.08 -12.69
C ALA A 202 28.49 8.15 -11.58
N LYS A 203 27.76 7.88 -10.51
CA LYS A 203 28.26 7.17 -9.32
C LYS A 203 27.56 5.85 -8.95
N ILE A 204 26.62 5.39 -9.74
CA ILE A 204 25.96 4.09 -9.47
C ILE A 204 26.86 2.99 -10.07
N ARG A 205 27.65 2.36 -9.23
CA ARG A 205 28.39 1.14 -9.58
C ARG A 205 27.40 0.00 -9.76
N THR A 206 27.61 -0.79 -10.81
CA THR A 206 26.79 -1.98 -11.16
C THR A 206 26.65 -3.02 -10.05
N ASP A 207 27.54 -3.00 -9.07
CA ASP A 207 27.52 -3.94 -7.92
C ASP A 207 26.41 -3.68 -6.89
N ASP A 208 25.85 -2.45 -6.83
CA ASP A 208 24.74 -2.14 -5.94
C ASP A 208 23.37 -2.50 -6.52
N MET A 209 23.31 -2.88 -7.80
CA MET A 209 22.08 -3.20 -8.53
C MET A 209 21.68 -4.68 -8.45
N ILE A 210 22.60 -5.55 -8.05
CA ILE A 210 22.32 -6.96 -7.76
C ILE A 210 21.90 -6.99 -6.30
N GLY A 211 20.60 -7.14 -6.05
CA GLY A 211 20.09 -7.30 -4.70
C GLY A 211 20.89 -8.39 -3.99
N LYS A 212 21.61 -8.01 -2.93
CA LYS A 212 22.25 -8.99 -2.07
C LYS A 212 21.20 -10.01 -1.68
N GLU A 213 21.46 -11.27 -2.01
CA GLU A 213 20.63 -12.38 -1.52
C GLU A 213 20.40 -12.18 -0.04
N GLU A 214 19.13 -12.36 0.38
CA GLU A 214 18.76 -12.27 1.77
C GLU A 214 19.54 -13.31 2.56
N GLU A 215 20.65 -12.90 3.17
CA GLU A 215 21.19 -13.64 4.30
C GLU A 215 20.13 -13.61 5.40
N ARG A 216 19.17 -14.53 5.32
CA ARG A 216 18.42 -14.90 6.51
C ARG A 216 19.45 -15.36 7.51
N SER A 217 19.77 -14.53 8.46
CA SER A 217 20.56 -14.96 9.63
C SER A 217 19.72 -16.03 10.33
N ILE A 218 19.89 -17.28 9.86
CA ILE A 218 19.35 -18.47 10.54
C ILE A 218 20.22 -18.61 11.79
N GLY A 219 19.74 -18.10 12.91
CA GLY A 219 20.47 -18.13 14.17
C GLY A 219 19.90 -17.18 15.21
N ASN A 220 20.41 -17.26 16.42
CA ASN A 220 20.07 -16.34 17.51
C ASN A 220 20.43 -14.91 17.15
N VAL A 221 19.53 -13.97 17.43
CA VAL A 221 19.77 -12.53 17.24
C VAL A 221 21.05 -12.13 18.00
N SER A 222 22.01 -11.51 17.31
CA SER A 222 23.28 -11.13 17.92
C SER A 222 23.08 -10.09 19.02
N LEU A 223 23.90 -10.15 20.07
CA LEU A 223 23.86 -9.20 21.19
C LEU A 223 23.99 -7.74 20.74
N LYS A 224 24.64 -7.51 19.60
CA LYS A 224 24.79 -6.19 18.98
C LYS A 224 23.45 -5.57 18.59
N VAL A 225 22.52 -6.35 18.04
CA VAL A 225 21.17 -5.90 17.65
C VAL A 225 20.36 -5.49 18.89
N TYR A 226 20.46 -6.27 19.98
CA TYR A 226 19.85 -5.89 21.27
C TYR A 226 20.45 -4.58 21.83
N MET A 227 21.75 -4.40 21.71
CA MET A 227 22.39 -3.15 22.16
C MET A 227 22.01 -1.94 21.32
N GLU A 228 21.80 -2.10 20.01
CA GLU A 228 21.28 -1.05 19.13
C GLU A 228 19.83 -0.72 19.46
N PHE A 229 19.00 -1.72 19.71
CA PHE A 229 17.63 -1.53 20.18
C PHE A 229 17.58 -0.74 21.50
N PHE A 230 18.41 -1.11 22.48
CA PHE A 230 18.51 -0.37 23.74
C PHE A 230 19.04 1.07 23.57
N ARG A 231 19.87 1.32 22.57
CA ARG A 231 20.31 2.69 22.25
C ARG A 231 19.19 3.52 21.60
N ALA A 232 18.36 2.89 20.79
CA ALA A 232 17.24 3.56 20.12
C ALA A 232 16.09 3.95 21.09
N THR A 233 15.94 3.25 22.23
CA THR A 233 14.94 3.56 23.28
C THR A 233 15.31 4.74 24.20
N GLY A 234 16.41 5.45 23.93
CA GLY A 234 16.79 6.68 24.64
C GLY A 234 18.03 6.54 25.50
N THR A 235 17.93 6.47 26.82
CA THR A 235 19.08 6.42 27.72
C THR A 235 19.36 5.00 28.20
N LYS A 236 20.64 4.69 28.48
CA LYS A 236 21.06 3.39 29.09
C LYS A 236 20.32 3.08 30.40
N PHE A 237 19.82 4.10 31.09
CA PHE A 237 19.07 3.97 32.34
C PHE A 237 17.61 3.52 32.12
N SER A 238 16.98 3.82 30.96
CA SER A 238 15.60 3.43 30.72
C SER A 238 15.42 1.91 30.62
N ALA A 239 16.35 1.24 29.94
CA ALA A 239 16.35 -0.22 29.85
C ALA A 239 16.56 -0.90 31.21
N LEU A 240 17.53 -0.38 32.00
CA LEU A 240 17.77 -0.88 33.34
C LEU A 240 16.55 -0.64 34.25
N PHE A 241 15.93 0.53 34.16
CA PHE A 241 14.72 0.86 34.92
C PHE A 241 13.54 -0.09 34.60
N VAL A 242 13.28 -0.37 33.33
CA VAL A 242 12.26 -1.35 32.92
C VAL A 242 12.59 -2.75 33.44
N PHE A 243 13.86 -3.18 33.39
CA PHE A 243 14.30 -4.47 33.96
C PHE A 243 14.08 -4.53 35.47
N CYS A 244 14.38 -3.44 36.19
CA CYS A 244 14.12 -3.35 37.64
C CYS A 244 12.61 -3.40 37.94
N LEU A 245 11.75 -2.77 37.13
CA LEU A 245 10.30 -2.83 37.31
C LEU A 245 9.79 -4.26 37.14
N PHE A 246 10.19 -4.96 36.08
CA PHE A 246 9.84 -6.37 35.89
C PHE A 246 10.36 -7.26 37.04
N GLY A 247 11.62 -7.04 37.47
CA GLY A 247 12.19 -7.75 38.61
C GLY A 247 11.40 -7.53 39.88
N ALA A 248 11.00 -6.30 40.15
CA ALA A 248 10.16 -5.96 41.29
C ALA A 248 8.76 -6.61 41.22
N GLU A 249 8.13 -6.59 40.04
CA GLU A 249 6.82 -7.24 39.84
C GLU A 249 6.89 -8.75 40.14
N TYR A 250 7.83 -9.46 39.50
CA TYR A 250 7.99 -10.90 39.70
C TYR A 250 8.43 -11.24 41.13
N GLY A 251 9.33 -10.42 41.70
CA GLY A 251 9.76 -10.57 43.07
C GLY A 251 8.61 -10.41 44.08
N THR A 252 7.74 -9.43 43.84
CA THR A 252 6.57 -9.20 44.71
C THR A 252 5.55 -10.34 44.62
N LYS A 253 5.32 -10.88 43.41
CA LYS A 253 4.46 -12.07 43.23
C LYS A 253 5.00 -13.29 43.99
N ALA A 254 6.27 -13.59 43.79
CA ALA A 254 6.93 -14.71 44.52
C ALA A 254 6.88 -14.52 46.04
N PHE A 255 7.07 -13.28 46.51
CA PHE A 255 7.00 -12.98 47.94
C PHE A 255 5.58 -13.16 48.49
N LEU A 256 4.55 -12.81 47.75
CA LEU A 256 3.14 -13.06 48.12
C LEU A 256 2.87 -14.56 48.30
N ASP A 257 3.40 -15.43 47.44
CA ASP A 257 3.24 -16.89 47.58
C ASP A 257 3.91 -17.40 48.84
N TYR A 258 5.13 -16.94 49.14
CA TYR A 258 5.83 -17.27 50.41
C TYR A 258 5.07 -16.70 51.62
N TRP A 259 4.51 -15.49 51.51
CA TRP A 259 3.75 -14.87 52.57
C TRP A 259 2.51 -15.69 52.95
N LEU A 260 1.77 -16.18 51.92
CA LEU A 260 0.61 -17.04 52.14
C LEU A 260 0.96 -18.36 52.80
N SER A 261 2.11 -18.96 52.44
CA SER A 261 2.63 -20.17 53.11
C SER A 261 2.95 -19.89 54.57
N TRP A 262 3.63 -18.80 54.91
CA TRP A 262 3.94 -18.42 56.27
C TRP A 262 2.70 -18.10 57.10
N TRP A 263 1.66 -17.52 56.46
CA TRP A 263 0.37 -17.33 57.11
C TRP A 263 -0.30 -18.67 57.43
N ALA A 264 -0.36 -19.58 56.48
CA ALA A 264 -0.97 -20.90 56.69
C ALA A 264 -0.27 -21.69 57.82
N GLU A 265 1.05 -21.56 57.95
CA GLU A 265 1.86 -22.19 59.01
C GLU A 265 1.83 -21.43 60.33
N ASN A 266 1.20 -20.25 60.38
CA ASN A 266 1.23 -19.31 61.51
C ASN A 266 2.63 -19.05 62.05
N LYS A 267 3.62 -18.92 61.12
CA LYS A 267 5.05 -18.90 61.40
C LYS A 267 5.50 -17.84 62.41
N PHE A 268 4.81 -16.72 62.49
CA PHE A 268 5.13 -15.61 63.39
C PHE A 268 4.20 -15.56 64.62
N GLY A 269 3.22 -16.47 64.76
CA GLY A 269 2.27 -16.48 65.87
C GLY A 269 1.35 -15.25 65.91
N TRP A 270 1.14 -14.61 64.73
CA TRP A 270 0.34 -13.38 64.67
C TRP A 270 -1.14 -13.67 64.47
N ASN A 271 -1.97 -12.67 64.79
CA ASN A 271 -3.39 -12.75 64.52
C ASN A 271 -3.69 -12.67 62.99
N SER A 272 -4.68 -13.39 62.51
CA SER A 272 -5.11 -13.39 61.07
C SER A 272 -5.29 -11.98 60.49
N LYS A 273 -5.72 -11.00 61.31
CA LYS A 273 -5.83 -9.60 60.86
C LYS A 273 -4.51 -8.94 60.53
N GLN A 274 -3.43 -9.32 61.23
CA GLN A 274 -2.09 -8.79 60.94
C GLN A 274 -1.51 -9.38 59.67
N TYR A 275 -1.68 -10.69 59.42
CA TYR A 275 -1.28 -11.32 58.18
C TYR A 275 -2.01 -10.73 56.97
N LEU A 276 -3.35 -10.52 57.12
CA LEU A 276 -4.21 -9.94 56.10
C LEU A 276 -3.79 -8.48 55.80
N GLY A 277 -3.44 -7.69 56.82
CA GLY A 277 -3.01 -6.31 56.64
C GLY A 277 -1.71 -6.21 55.78
N ILE A 278 -0.76 -7.09 56.08
CA ILE A 278 0.50 -7.13 55.28
C ILE A 278 0.23 -7.64 53.87
N TYR A 279 -0.60 -8.65 53.72
CA TYR A 279 -1.01 -9.12 52.37
C TYR A 279 -1.59 -7.99 51.50
N PHE A 280 -2.53 -7.21 52.08
CA PHE A 280 -3.10 -6.05 51.37
C PHE A 280 -2.10 -4.96 51.08
N ALA A 281 -1.14 -4.69 51.98
CA ALA A 281 -0.09 -3.71 51.73
C ALA A 281 0.82 -4.12 50.58
N ILE A 282 1.20 -5.39 50.49
CA ILE A 282 2.03 -5.92 49.38
C ILE A 282 1.24 -5.90 48.09
N PHE A 283 -0.07 -6.24 48.12
CA PHE A 283 -0.96 -6.20 46.94
C PHE A 283 -1.11 -4.78 46.38
N LEU A 284 -1.25 -3.77 47.25
CA LEU A 284 -1.30 -2.36 46.83
C LEU A 284 0.02 -1.90 46.19
N VAL A 285 1.17 -2.28 46.79
CA VAL A 285 2.47 -1.96 46.19
C VAL A 285 2.63 -2.60 44.82
N ASN A 286 2.18 -3.85 44.64
CA ASN A 286 2.20 -4.51 43.34
C ASN A 286 1.28 -3.80 42.32
N GLY A 287 0.10 -3.37 42.74
CA GLY A 287 -0.84 -2.62 41.88
C GLY A 287 -0.29 -1.28 41.38
N ILE A 288 0.52 -0.58 42.22
CA ILE A 288 1.18 0.68 41.83
C ILE A 288 2.34 0.44 40.86
N ALA A 289 3.01 -0.70 40.95
CA ALA A 289 4.12 -1.03 40.07
C ALA A 289 3.69 -1.43 38.63
N ILE A 290 2.41 -1.73 38.41
CA ILE A 290 1.85 -2.12 37.10
C ILE A 290 1.39 -0.88 36.28
N PHE A 291 1.14 0.27 36.93
CA PHE A 291 0.78 1.54 36.28
C PHE A 291 1.99 2.49 36.18
#